data_f2aec086fc2965504b3d554e3121ea0d
#
_entry.id   f2aec086fc2965504b3d554e3121ea0d
#
_cell.length_a   1.000
_cell.length_b   1.000
_cell.length_c   1.000
_cell.angle_alpha   90.00
_cell.angle_beta   90.00
_cell.angle_gamma   90.00
#
_symmetry.space_group_name_H-M   'P 1'
#
loop_
_entity.id
_entity.type
_entity.pdbx_description
1 polymer ?
#
loop_
_entity_poly.entity_id
_entity_poly.type
_entity_poly.pdbx_seq_one_letter_code
_entity_poly.pdbx_strand_id
1 'polypeptide(L)'
;MVKRNENISMRRWSRALSVFLIMALVVTTALSTDIPISTATVAKAASKKRTKVLIAYFGRYGNTNFKKDVDATTSASIVKDGKKKRGTTEMLARLIQKETGGDLFRIQTKNKYPASYDKVIDQNHKELDDNYLPELKKKVKNMKQYDVVFIGYPIWAEDTPQVIKSFIKVHDLKGKTVIPFCTHGSSGQSGTYKQIQKLCSGSDILSGFSAGEDNVKSKSTKKRLKLWLKKVDVKSRSGKVIPITIKVGNRTLDGVCYNTAIGKQMMQKFPLTVTMDQYGDREYYGDVEKKKRPTKKSKGKLVFVNGDITYCFENDTMAIFYNQSDEPNLTMRVNCIGRVTSDLSVFKEMGDSVTITFNIKK
;
A
#
# COMPACT_ATOMS: atom_id res chain seq x y z
N MET A 1 -36.85 49.76 -36.37
CA MET A 1 -36.80 48.96 -37.62
C MET A 1 -36.56 47.53 -37.24
N VAL A 2 -37.56 46.77 -37.20
CA VAL A 2 -37.94 45.63 -38.08
C VAL A 2 -37.19 44.36 -37.66
N LYS A 3 -37.82 43.46 -36.83
CA LYS A 3 -38.56 42.20 -37.21
C LYS A 3 -37.61 41.11 -37.70
N ARG A 4 -37.70 39.87 -37.36
CA ARG A 4 -38.74 38.88 -37.00
C ARG A 4 -38.03 37.58 -36.58
N ASN A 5 -38.49 36.84 -35.55
CA ASN A 5 -39.38 35.66 -35.61
C ASN A 5 -38.84 34.52 -36.47
N GLU A 6 -38.82 33.28 -36.05
CA GLU A 6 -39.78 32.31 -35.48
C GLU A 6 -39.01 31.01 -35.17
N ASN A 7 -39.21 30.34 -34.08
CA ASN A 7 -40.28 29.45 -33.64
C ASN A 7 -40.20 27.99 -34.06
N ILE A 8 -40.35 27.11 -33.04
CA ILE A 8 -41.04 25.80 -33.04
C ILE A 8 -40.18 24.63 -33.51
N SER A 9 -40.07 23.48 -32.85
CA SER A 9 -41.07 22.74 -32.04
C SER A 9 -40.43 21.62 -31.22
N MET A 10 -41.00 21.42 -30.03
CA MET A 10 -40.91 20.16 -29.27
C MET A 10 -41.55 18.99 -30.02
N ARG A 11 -40.98 17.79 -29.90
CA ARG A 11 -41.79 16.58 -29.80
C ARG A 11 -41.14 15.55 -28.90
N ARG A 12 -41.79 15.32 -27.76
CA ARG A 12 -41.77 14.08 -26.97
C ARG A 12 -42.37 12.98 -27.82
N TRP A 13 -41.83 11.76 -27.73
CA TRP A 13 -42.64 10.53 -27.71
C TRP A 13 -41.90 9.41 -26.99
N SER A 14 -42.63 8.81 -26.17
CA SER A 14 -42.48 7.79 -25.19
C SER A 14 -42.63 6.40 -25.80
N ARG A 15 -42.03 5.43 -25.09
CA ARG A 15 -42.43 4.03 -24.88
C ARG A 15 -42.68 3.12 -26.08
N ALA A 16 -42.01 1.96 -26.08
CA ALA A 16 -42.68 0.66 -25.98
C ALA A 16 -41.67 -0.52 -25.88
N LEU A 17 -41.93 -1.39 -24.94
CA LEU A 17 -41.40 -2.75 -24.83
C LEU A 17 -41.83 -3.55 -26.08
N SER A 18 -40.96 -4.49 -26.52
CA SER A 18 -41.44 -5.69 -27.20
C SER A 18 -40.50 -6.87 -26.93
N VAL A 19 -41.01 -7.79 -26.21
CA VAL A 19 -40.53 -9.18 -26.04
C VAL A 19 -40.89 -9.92 -27.31
N PHE A 20 -39.95 -10.59 -27.96
CA PHE A 20 -40.27 -11.65 -28.95
C PHE A 20 -39.57 -12.94 -28.57
N LEU A 21 -40.43 -13.85 -28.15
CA LEU A 21 -40.15 -15.27 -28.00
C LEU A 21 -40.37 -15.91 -29.40
N ILE A 22 -39.36 -16.56 -29.94
CA ILE A 22 -39.56 -17.42 -31.14
C ILE A 22 -39.09 -18.82 -30.77
N MET A 23 -40.10 -19.72 -30.58
CA MET A 23 -39.94 -21.16 -30.68
C MET A 23 -39.90 -21.54 -32.17
N ALA A 24 -38.88 -22.25 -32.59
CA ALA A 24 -38.87 -22.97 -33.85
C ALA A 24 -38.48 -24.43 -33.59
N LEU A 25 -39.44 -25.28 -33.84
CA LEU A 25 -39.35 -26.74 -33.92
C LEU A 25 -38.61 -27.10 -35.20
N VAL A 26 -37.59 -27.92 -35.17
CA VAL A 26 -36.99 -28.50 -36.37
C VAL A 26 -36.88 -30.01 -36.22
N VAL A 27 -37.43 -30.62 -37.23
CA VAL A 27 -37.51 -32.03 -37.52
C VAL A 27 -36.15 -32.65 -37.80
N THR A 28 -35.93 -33.84 -37.26
CA THR A 28 -34.75 -34.69 -37.45
C THR A 28 -34.63 -35.25 -38.85
N THR A 29 -33.45 -35.18 -39.46
CA THR A 29 -32.95 -36.20 -40.36
C THR A 29 -31.51 -36.52 -40.00
N ALA A 30 -31.26 -37.77 -39.71
CA ALA A 30 -29.97 -38.33 -39.39
C ALA A 30 -29.08 -38.40 -40.64
N LEU A 31 -27.89 -37.86 -40.54
CA LEU A 31 -26.74 -38.30 -41.32
C LEU A 31 -25.49 -38.22 -40.43
N SER A 32 -24.98 -39.36 -40.10
CA SER A 32 -23.73 -39.57 -39.33
C SER A 32 -22.54 -39.14 -40.15
N THR A 33 -21.85 -38.10 -39.66
CA THR A 33 -20.44 -37.88 -39.95
C THR A 33 -19.72 -37.52 -38.63
N ASP A 34 -18.81 -38.39 -38.21
CA ASP A 34 -17.96 -38.20 -37.05
C ASP A 34 -17.06 -37.00 -37.22
N ILE A 35 -17.45 -35.89 -36.62
CA ILE A 35 -16.57 -34.74 -36.44
C ILE A 35 -16.15 -34.78 -34.96
N PRO A 36 -14.84 -34.87 -34.59
CA PRO A 36 -14.41 -34.81 -33.21
C PRO A 36 -14.76 -33.41 -32.68
N ILE A 37 -15.74 -33.33 -31.78
CA ILE A 37 -16.02 -32.12 -31.02
C ILE A 37 -14.84 -31.91 -30.07
N SER A 38 -13.91 -31.06 -30.51
CA SER A 38 -12.89 -30.51 -29.60
C SER A 38 -13.65 -29.75 -28.50
N THR A 39 -13.72 -30.31 -27.33
CA THR A 39 -14.14 -29.62 -26.10
C THR A 39 -13.10 -28.54 -25.80
N ALA A 40 -13.28 -27.37 -26.42
CA ALA A 40 -12.58 -26.17 -26.00
C ALA A 40 -12.97 -25.91 -24.54
N THR A 41 -12.11 -26.34 -23.64
CA THR A 41 -12.15 -25.99 -22.22
C THR A 41 -12.10 -24.45 -22.18
N VAL A 42 -13.24 -23.82 -21.94
CA VAL A 42 -13.32 -22.39 -21.65
C VAL A 42 -12.50 -22.18 -20.40
N ALA A 43 -11.26 -21.77 -20.56
CA ALA A 43 -10.39 -21.39 -19.48
C ALA A 43 -11.10 -20.25 -18.73
N LYS A 44 -11.72 -20.58 -17.59
CA LYS A 44 -12.34 -19.63 -16.68
C LYS A 44 -11.29 -18.59 -16.36
N ALA A 45 -11.40 -17.40 -16.96
CA ALA A 45 -10.51 -16.29 -16.72
C ALA A 45 -10.48 -16.08 -15.19
N ALA A 46 -9.34 -16.40 -14.57
CA ALA A 46 -9.16 -16.23 -13.15
C ALA A 46 -9.42 -14.74 -12.84
N SER A 47 -10.51 -14.45 -12.16
CA SER A 47 -10.87 -13.10 -11.77
C SER A 47 -9.69 -12.51 -11.02
N LYS A 48 -9.13 -11.41 -11.52
CA LYS A 48 -7.98 -10.73 -10.92
C LYS A 48 -8.36 -10.34 -9.49
N LYS A 49 -7.91 -11.10 -8.50
CA LYS A 49 -8.23 -10.89 -7.08
C LYS A 49 -7.90 -9.43 -6.74
N ARG A 50 -8.92 -8.67 -6.37
CA ARG A 50 -8.76 -7.26 -6.00
C ARG A 50 -7.99 -7.18 -4.69
N THR A 51 -6.94 -6.35 -4.65
CA THR A 51 -6.17 -6.05 -3.43
C THR A 51 -7.10 -5.59 -2.32
N LYS A 52 -7.09 -6.28 -1.19
CA LYS A 52 -7.83 -5.84 -0.01
C LYS A 52 -6.93 -5.00 0.89
N VAL A 53 -7.38 -3.81 1.20
CA VAL A 53 -6.66 -2.81 1.99
C VAL A 53 -7.37 -2.60 3.32
N LEU A 54 -6.62 -2.70 4.41
CA LEU A 54 -7.03 -2.27 5.74
C LEU A 54 -6.38 -0.94 6.08
N ILE A 55 -7.12 -0.03 6.69
CA ILE A 55 -6.60 1.23 7.23
C ILE A 55 -6.91 1.23 8.73
N ALA A 56 -5.98 0.67 9.50
CA ALA A 56 -6.04 0.65 10.96
C ALA A 56 -5.47 1.96 11.49
N TYR A 57 -6.17 2.62 12.41
CA TYR A 57 -5.71 3.87 12.98
C TYR A 57 -6.07 4.00 14.45
N PHE A 58 -5.17 4.60 15.22
CA PHE A 58 -5.37 5.01 16.60
C PHE A 58 -5.43 6.53 16.71
N GLY A 59 -6.08 7.03 17.73
CA GLY A 59 -6.08 8.44 18.11
C GLY A 59 -6.86 8.63 19.41
N ARG A 60 -6.62 9.75 20.09
CA ARG A 60 -7.36 10.07 21.32
C ARG A 60 -8.87 10.11 21.08
N TYR A 61 -9.29 10.72 19.96
CA TYR A 61 -10.70 10.76 19.61
C TYR A 61 -11.26 9.35 19.36
N GLY A 62 -12.20 8.94 20.22
CA GLY A 62 -12.75 7.59 20.24
C GLY A 62 -12.09 6.66 21.25
N ASN A 63 -10.97 7.07 21.88
CA ASN A 63 -10.29 6.39 22.97
C ASN A 63 -10.28 7.21 24.29
N THR A 64 -10.95 8.34 24.28
CA THR A 64 -11.07 9.27 25.41
C THR A 64 -12.50 9.76 25.52
N ASN A 65 -13.00 9.96 26.72
CA ASN A 65 -14.28 10.60 26.97
C ASN A 65 -14.09 12.13 27.02
N PHE A 66 -14.16 12.78 25.87
CA PHE A 66 -14.14 14.25 25.83
C PHE A 66 -15.49 14.83 26.22
N LYS A 67 -15.48 16.02 26.85
CA LYS A 67 -16.67 16.82 27.04
C LYS A 67 -17.28 17.24 25.70
N LYS A 68 -18.58 17.53 25.68
CA LYS A 68 -19.27 17.93 24.42
C LYS A 68 -18.71 19.20 23.80
N ASP A 69 -18.22 20.11 24.61
CA ASP A 69 -17.68 21.43 24.27
C ASP A 69 -16.17 21.45 24.03
N VAL A 70 -15.50 20.27 24.04
CA VAL A 70 -14.05 20.22 23.84
C VAL A 70 -13.63 21.00 22.59
N ASP A 71 -12.68 21.89 22.76
CA ASP A 71 -12.12 22.68 21.68
C ASP A 71 -11.39 21.78 20.67
N ALA A 72 -11.68 21.98 19.39
CA ALA A 72 -11.03 21.28 18.30
C ALA A 72 -9.70 21.91 17.86
N THR A 73 -9.31 23.02 18.50
CA THR A 73 -8.09 23.76 18.16
C THR A 73 -6.95 23.56 19.16
N THR A 74 -7.24 22.92 20.29
CA THR A 74 -6.24 22.64 21.32
C THR A 74 -5.66 21.23 21.15
N SER A 75 -4.66 20.91 21.96
CA SER A 75 -3.89 19.65 22.03
C SER A 75 -4.69 18.33 22.10
N ALA A 76 -6.01 18.39 21.95
CA ALA A 76 -6.88 17.22 21.92
C ALA A 76 -6.75 16.39 20.64
N SER A 77 -5.94 16.82 19.65
CA SER A 77 -5.79 16.16 18.33
C SER A 77 -7.14 15.95 17.64
N ILE A 78 -8.03 16.93 17.75
CA ILE A 78 -9.39 16.92 17.19
C ILE A 78 -9.51 17.99 16.12
N VAL A 79 -10.26 17.67 15.08
CA VAL A 79 -10.53 18.56 13.96
C VAL A 79 -12.02 18.56 13.62
N LYS A 80 -12.55 19.71 13.23
CA LYS A 80 -13.93 19.83 12.69
C LYS A 80 -13.95 19.35 11.22
N ASP A 81 -14.85 18.42 10.91
CA ASP A 81 -15.13 17.90 9.56
C ASP A 81 -16.62 18.15 9.26
N GLY A 82 -16.94 19.31 8.72
CA GLY A 82 -18.31 19.83 8.67
C GLY A 82 -18.88 19.98 10.09
N LYS A 83 -20.03 19.37 10.34
CA LYS A 83 -20.69 19.37 11.67
C LYS A 83 -20.12 18.32 12.63
N LYS A 84 -19.19 17.46 12.20
CA LYS A 84 -18.64 16.35 13.00
C LYS A 84 -17.26 16.70 13.54
N LYS A 85 -16.99 16.30 14.80
CA LYS A 85 -15.64 16.25 15.35
C LYS A 85 -15.00 14.91 14.98
N ARG A 86 -13.70 14.94 14.65
CA ARG A 86 -12.90 13.75 14.35
C ARG A 86 -11.50 13.88 14.92
N GLY A 87 -10.80 12.78 15.08
CA GLY A 87 -9.36 12.81 15.38
C GLY A 87 -8.54 13.21 14.14
N THR A 88 -7.40 13.87 14.34
CA THR A 88 -6.48 14.26 13.26
C THR A 88 -5.97 13.05 12.49
N THR A 89 -5.56 11.98 13.20
CA THR A 89 -5.17 10.70 12.56
C THR A 89 -6.34 10.05 11.83
N GLU A 90 -7.58 10.14 12.37
CA GLU A 90 -8.78 9.67 11.66
C GLU A 90 -8.97 10.41 10.33
N MET A 91 -8.72 11.72 10.30
CA MET A 91 -8.83 12.48 9.04
C MET A 91 -7.87 11.98 7.98
N LEU A 92 -6.61 11.71 8.31
CA LEU A 92 -5.67 11.10 7.37
C LEU A 92 -6.14 9.71 6.92
N ALA A 93 -6.60 8.87 7.85
CA ALA A 93 -7.12 7.54 7.54
C ALA A 93 -8.28 7.61 6.53
N ARG A 94 -9.19 8.57 6.68
CA ARG A 94 -10.31 8.80 5.74
C ARG A 94 -9.86 9.32 4.38
N LEU A 95 -8.83 10.16 4.34
CA LEU A 95 -8.23 10.59 3.06
C LEU A 95 -7.59 9.42 2.33
N ILE A 96 -6.86 8.54 3.04
CA ILE A 96 -6.31 7.31 2.48
C ILE A 96 -7.43 6.38 1.99
N GLN A 97 -8.51 6.22 2.79
CA GLN A 97 -9.68 5.44 2.39
C GLN A 97 -10.29 5.93 1.08
N LYS A 98 -10.47 7.24 0.95
CA LYS A 98 -11.04 7.85 -0.26
C LYS A 98 -10.24 7.52 -1.52
N GLU A 99 -8.92 7.47 -1.41
CA GLU A 99 -8.01 7.21 -2.55
C GLU A 99 -7.82 5.71 -2.82
N THR A 100 -7.92 4.84 -1.80
CA THR A 100 -7.63 3.40 -1.91
C THR A 100 -8.86 2.52 -1.95
N GLY A 101 -9.98 2.98 -1.38
CA GLY A 101 -11.21 2.19 -1.19
C GLY A 101 -11.08 1.11 -0.11
N GLY A 102 -10.12 1.26 0.83
CA GLY A 102 -9.87 0.29 1.90
C GLY A 102 -10.88 0.35 3.04
N ASP A 103 -10.87 -0.69 3.88
CA ASP A 103 -11.69 -0.79 5.08
C ASP A 103 -11.06 0.00 6.23
N LEU A 104 -11.83 0.82 6.93
CA LEU A 104 -11.38 1.54 8.12
C LEU A 104 -11.54 0.69 9.38
N PHE A 105 -10.50 0.66 10.19
CA PHE A 105 -10.52 0.04 11.51
C PHE A 105 -9.97 0.99 12.56
N ARG A 106 -10.83 1.46 13.49
CA ARG A 106 -10.37 2.24 14.63
C ARG A 106 -9.81 1.31 15.70
N ILE A 107 -8.52 1.45 16.00
CA ILE A 107 -7.86 0.77 17.12
C ILE A 107 -8.35 1.42 18.41
N GLN A 108 -8.93 0.62 19.29
CA GLN A 108 -9.48 1.07 20.56
C GLN A 108 -8.92 0.24 21.70
N THR A 109 -8.54 0.91 22.79
CA THR A 109 -8.17 0.27 24.05
C THR A 109 -9.42 -0.12 24.84
N LYS A 110 -9.31 -1.15 25.65
CA LYS A 110 -10.36 -1.57 26.57
C LYS A 110 -10.61 -0.48 27.60
N ASN A 111 -9.55 0.03 28.23
CA ASN A 111 -9.59 1.18 29.11
C ASN A 111 -9.31 2.44 28.30
N LYS A 112 -10.10 3.49 28.53
CA LYS A 112 -9.93 4.75 27.81
C LYS A 112 -8.82 5.59 28.42
N TYR A 113 -8.15 6.37 27.59
CA TYR A 113 -7.18 7.36 28.02
C TYR A 113 -7.88 8.55 28.71
N PRO A 114 -7.20 9.22 29.65
CA PRO A 114 -7.72 10.40 30.34
C PRO A 114 -8.11 11.53 29.36
N ALA A 115 -9.04 12.38 29.80
CA ALA A 115 -9.42 13.57 29.04
C ALA A 115 -8.39 14.72 29.19
N SER A 116 -7.73 14.82 30.35
CA SER A 116 -6.65 15.78 30.59
C SER A 116 -5.45 15.46 29.72
N TYR A 117 -4.83 16.49 29.15
CA TYR A 117 -3.62 16.36 28.34
C TYR A 117 -2.45 15.85 29.16
N ASP A 118 -2.19 16.47 30.34
CA ASP A 118 -1.07 16.10 31.20
C ASP A 118 -1.18 14.65 31.66
N LYS A 119 -2.38 14.23 32.12
CA LYS A 119 -2.61 12.84 32.51
C LYS A 119 -2.43 11.83 31.38
N VAL A 120 -2.66 12.22 30.12
CA VAL A 120 -2.34 11.35 28.98
C VAL A 120 -0.84 11.25 28.77
N ILE A 121 -0.11 12.35 28.94
CA ILE A 121 1.36 12.34 28.88
C ILE A 121 1.92 11.42 29.95
N ASP A 122 1.50 11.60 31.20
CA ASP A 122 1.94 10.77 32.34
C ASP A 122 1.66 9.29 32.10
N GLN A 123 0.43 8.97 31.63
CA GLN A 123 0.08 7.59 31.29
C GLN A 123 0.93 7.04 30.16
N ASN A 124 1.20 7.83 29.11
CA ASN A 124 2.02 7.39 27.99
C ASN A 124 3.47 7.13 28.41
N HIS A 125 4.07 8.00 29.26
CA HIS A 125 5.40 7.77 29.80
C HIS A 125 5.43 6.48 30.60
N LYS A 126 4.47 6.29 31.51
CA LYS A 126 4.36 5.05 32.29
C LYS A 126 4.20 3.82 31.40
N GLU A 127 3.39 3.88 30.33
CA GLU A 127 3.25 2.77 29.38
C GLU A 127 4.56 2.47 28.65
N LEU A 128 5.36 3.49 28.33
CA LEU A 128 6.67 3.33 27.69
C LEU A 128 7.71 2.73 28.65
N ASP A 129 7.82 3.27 29.86
CA ASP A 129 8.79 2.86 30.88
C ASP A 129 8.55 1.41 31.33
N ASP A 130 7.27 1.05 31.55
CA ASP A 130 6.86 -0.29 31.95
C ASP A 130 6.81 -1.28 30.77
N ASN A 131 7.05 -0.84 29.52
CA ASN A 131 6.74 -1.60 28.31
C ASN A 131 5.32 -2.19 28.31
N TYR A 132 4.39 -1.49 28.93
CA TYR A 132 3.01 -1.93 29.07
C TYR A 132 2.28 -1.86 27.73
N LEU A 133 1.63 -2.95 27.35
CA LEU A 133 0.85 -3.04 26.12
C LEU A 133 -0.65 -2.97 26.44
N PRO A 134 -1.33 -1.83 26.20
CA PRO A 134 -2.75 -1.68 26.49
C PRO A 134 -3.61 -2.73 25.78
N GLU A 135 -4.55 -3.34 26.53
CA GLU A 135 -5.47 -4.33 25.98
C GLU A 135 -6.40 -3.68 24.95
N LEU A 136 -6.57 -4.34 23.80
CA LEU A 136 -7.45 -3.87 22.75
C LEU A 136 -8.91 -4.24 23.03
N LYS A 137 -9.82 -3.31 22.82
CA LYS A 137 -11.27 -3.53 22.93
C LYS A 137 -11.78 -4.56 21.94
N LYS A 138 -11.20 -4.60 20.73
CA LYS A 138 -11.54 -5.53 19.66
C LYS A 138 -10.37 -5.76 18.72
N LYS A 139 -10.35 -6.92 18.09
CA LYS A 139 -9.39 -7.29 17.02
C LYS A 139 -10.04 -7.16 15.65
N VAL A 140 -9.23 -7.06 14.61
CA VAL A 140 -9.70 -7.14 13.22
C VAL A 140 -10.18 -8.55 12.96
N LYS A 141 -11.43 -8.70 12.53
CA LYS A 141 -11.96 -9.98 12.09
C LYS A 141 -11.28 -10.36 10.78
N ASN A 142 -10.79 -11.59 10.67
CA ASN A 142 -10.18 -12.13 9.45
C ASN A 142 -9.05 -11.24 8.86
N MET A 143 -7.99 -10.97 9.63
CA MET A 143 -6.79 -10.24 9.17
C MET A 143 -6.18 -10.86 7.89
N LYS A 144 -6.34 -12.18 7.69
CA LYS A 144 -5.79 -12.91 6.53
C LYS A 144 -6.33 -12.43 5.18
N GLN A 145 -7.51 -11.79 5.15
CA GLN A 145 -8.08 -11.30 3.89
C GLN A 145 -7.38 -10.06 3.33
N TYR A 146 -6.64 -9.31 4.16
CA TYR A 146 -5.98 -8.08 3.74
C TYR A 146 -4.58 -8.35 3.23
N ASP A 147 -4.26 -7.77 2.09
CA ASP A 147 -2.93 -7.81 1.46
C ASP A 147 -2.08 -6.63 1.92
N VAL A 148 -2.71 -5.47 2.14
CA VAL A 148 -2.08 -4.21 2.53
C VAL A 148 -2.72 -3.69 3.80
N VAL A 149 -1.90 -3.28 4.77
CA VAL A 149 -2.34 -2.73 6.06
C VAL A 149 -1.66 -1.38 6.28
N PHE A 150 -2.45 -0.32 6.23
CA PHE A 150 -2.02 0.98 6.74
C PHE A 150 -2.14 0.99 8.26
N ILE A 151 -1.12 1.51 8.95
CA ILE A 151 -1.12 1.67 10.41
C ILE A 151 -0.92 3.14 10.74
N GLY A 152 -1.96 3.78 11.28
CA GLY A 152 -2.00 5.20 11.58
C GLY A 152 -2.00 5.49 13.08
N TYR A 153 -1.20 6.50 13.51
CA TYR A 153 -1.10 6.89 14.91
C TYR A 153 -0.65 8.35 15.07
N PRO A 154 -0.98 8.99 16.20
CA PRO A 154 -0.32 10.23 16.60
C PRO A 154 1.06 9.91 17.17
N ILE A 155 2.02 10.80 16.99
CA ILE A 155 3.31 10.73 17.70
C ILE A 155 3.09 11.18 19.14
N TRP A 156 3.43 10.32 20.10
CA TRP A 156 3.37 10.59 21.52
C TRP A 156 4.74 10.46 22.16
N ALA A 157 5.23 11.52 22.83
CA ALA A 157 6.57 11.56 23.42
C ALA A 157 7.65 11.08 22.41
N GLU A 158 7.56 11.56 21.16
CA GLU A 158 8.46 11.21 20.06
C GLU A 158 8.54 9.71 19.72
N ASP A 159 7.58 8.91 20.20
CA ASP A 159 7.54 7.46 20.04
C ASP A 159 6.21 6.98 19.44
N THR A 160 6.20 5.69 19.08
CA THR A 160 5.01 4.96 18.67
C THR A 160 4.18 4.61 19.91
N PRO A 161 2.90 5.05 20.02
CA PRO A 161 2.06 4.70 21.16
C PRO A 161 2.00 3.19 21.40
N GLN A 162 2.11 2.76 22.67
CA GLN A 162 2.16 1.35 23.05
C GLN A 162 0.95 0.54 22.54
N VAL A 163 -0.20 1.17 22.37
CA VAL A 163 -1.39 0.53 21.77
C VAL A 163 -1.16 0.08 20.32
N ILE A 164 -0.27 0.73 19.58
CA ILE A 164 0.12 0.28 18.21
C ILE A 164 0.95 -0.99 18.29
N LYS A 165 1.86 -1.07 19.27
CA LYS A 165 2.61 -2.30 19.54
C LYS A 165 1.66 -3.43 19.95
N SER A 166 0.62 -3.13 20.77
CA SER A 166 -0.46 -4.08 21.09
C SER A 166 -1.18 -4.57 19.83
N PHE A 167 -1.51 -3.65 18.92
CA PHE A 167 -2.19 -4.00 17.66
C PHE A 167 -1.34 -4.94 16.80
N ILE A 168 -0.06 -4.62 16.63
CA ILE A 168 0.87 -5.44 15.83
C ILE A 168 1.05 -6.82 16.48
N LYS A 169 1.19 -6.89 17.81
CA LYS A 169 1.39 -8.15 18.53
C LYS A 169 0.23 -9.14 18.36
N VAL A 170 -1.02 -8.66 18.33
CA VAL A 170 -2.20 -9.53 18.28
C VAL A 170 -2.68 -9.86 16.87
N HIS A 171 -2.03 -9.31 15.84
CA HIS A 171 -2.38 -9.59 14.45
C HIS A 171 -1.18 -10.13 13.67
N ASP A 172 -1.39 -11.22 12.93
CA ASP A 172 -0.37 -11.73 12.01
C ASP A 172 -0.28 -10.84 10.77
N LEU A 173 0.81 -10.09 10.67
CA LEU A 173 1.10 -9.19 9.54
C LEU A 173 2.14 -9.79 8.57
N LYS A 174 2.67 -11.00 8.84
CA LYS A 174 3.65 -11.65 7.96
C LYS A 174 3.11 -11.80 6.54
N GLY A 175 3.96 -11.51 5.58
CA GLY A 175 3.61 -11.58 4.16
C GLY A 175 2.64 -10.49 3.68
N LYS A 176 2.40 -9.45 4.48
CA LYS A 176 1.58 -8.29 4.09
C LYS A 176 2.46 -7.08 3.80
N THR A 177 1.96 -6.19 2.97
CA THR A 177 2.53 -4.85 2.83
C THR A 177 1.99 -3.97 3.95
N VAL A 178 2.88 -3.43 4.80
CA VAL A 178 2.52 -2.54 5.91
C VAL A 178 3.00 -1.12 5.59
N ILE A 179 2.13 -0.15 5.77
CA ILE A 179 2.39 1.25 5.41
C ILE A 179 2.05 2.14 6.60
N PRO A 180 3.04 2.67 7.33
CA PRO A 180 2.79 3.55 8.45
C PRO A 180 2.34 4.93 7.99
N PHE A 181 1.52 5.59 8.80
CA PHE A 181 1.25 7.02 8.66
C PHE A 181 1.02 7.64 10.03
N CYS A 182 1.42 8.88 10.21
CA CYS A 182 1.28 9.52 11.51
C CYS A 182 0.83 10.99 11.43
N THR A 183 0.30 11.45 12.55
CA THR A 183 0.08 12.87 12.83
C THR A 183 0.98 13.30 13.99
N HIS A 184 1.44 14.55 13.96
CA HIS A 184 2.38 15.08 14.95
C HIS A 184 2.13 16.57 15.16
N GLY A 185 2.58 17.12 16.29
CA GLY A 185 2.61 18.57 16.51
C GLY A 185 3.70 19.20 15.63
N SER A 186 4.97 18.98 15.95
CA SER A 186 6.12 19.51 15.19
C SER A 186 7.23 18.49 14.93
N SER A 187 7.23 17.35 15.63
CA SER A 187 8.32 16.37 15.67
C SER A 187 8.48 15.49 14.39
N GLY A 188 7.61 15.66 13.40
CA GLY A 188 7.63 14.77 12.24
C GLY A 188 7.27 13.33 12.61
N GLN A 189 7.96 12.34 12.04
CA GLN A 189 7.72 10.92 12.31
C GLN A 189 8.62 10.35 13.44
N SER A 190 9.58 11.12 13.98
CA SER A 190 10.43 10.79 15.13
C SER A 190 11.02 9.36 15.12
N GLY A 191 11.47 8.86 13.95
CA GLY A 191 12.02 7.49 13.84
C GLY A 191 11.01 6.34 13.98
N THR A 192 9.73 6.62 14.22
CA THR A 192 8.71 5.60 14.50
C THR A 192 8.47 4.63 13.34
N TYR A 193 8.76 5.01 12.09
CA TYR A 193 8.67 4.10 10.95
C TYR A 193 9.69 2.96 11.04
N LYS A 194 10.90 3.23 11.56
CA LYS A 194 11.90 2.19 11.84
C LYS A 194 11.43 1.26 12.97
N GLN A 195 10.72 1.80 13.96
CA GLN A 195 10.12 0.97 15.03
C GLN A 195 9.05 0.04 14.45
N ILE A 196 8.13 0.54 13.60
CA ILE A 196 7.14 -0.31 12.92
C ILE A 196 7.83 -1.38 12.08
N GLN A 197 8.92 -1.06 11.39
CA GLN A 197 9.71 -2.03 10.62
C GLN A 197 10.23 -3.16 11.50
N LYS A 198 10.82 -2.84 12.65
CA LYS A 198 11.31 -3.85 13.61
C LYS A 198 10.18 -4.72 14.16
N LEU A 199 9.02 -4.13 14.47
CA LEU A 199 7.87 -4.84 15.02
C LEU A 199 7.16 -5.74 14.01
N CYS A 200 7.23 -5.43 12.72
CA CYS A 200 6.55 -6.15 11.64
C CYS A 200 7.53 -7.02 10.83
N SER A 201 8.42 -7.74 11.49
CA SER A 201 9.36 -8.66 10.81
C SER A 201 8.60 -9.66 9.92
N GLY A 202 9.08 -9.84 8.69
CA GLY A 202 8.41 -10.69 7.68
C GLY A 202 7.27 -10.02 6.92
N SER A 203 7.08 -8.70 7.11
CA SER A 203 6.20 -7.85 6.30
C SER A 203 7.01 -6.97 5.36
N ASP A 204 6.40 -6.52 4.28
CA ASP A 204 6.97 -5.49 3.41
C ASP A 204 6.58 -4.11 3.94
N ILE A 205 7.52 -3.37 4.53
CA ILE A 205 7.27 -2.04 5.10
C ILE A 205 7.59 -0.97 4.07
N LEU A 206 6.59 -0.22 3.65
CA LEU A 206 6.78 0.89 2.70
C LEU A 206 7.01 2.22 3.43
N SER A 207 7.52 3.19 2.65
CA SER A 207 7.71 4.57 3.13
C SER A 207 6.40 5.14 3.66
N GLY A 208 6.43 5.67 4.87
CA GLY A 208 5.27 6.22 5.54
C GLY A 208 4.91 7.65 5.10
N PHE A 209 3.78 8.14 5.64
CA PHE A 209 3.32 9.51 5.43
C PHE A 209 3.10 10.22 6.77
N SER A 210 3.61 11.44 6.91
CA SER A 210 3.38 12.26 8.09
C SER A 210 2.71 13.59 7.76
N ALA A 211 1.89 14.08 8.70
CA ALA A 211 1.28 15.41 8.62
C ALA A 211 1.18 16.06 10.00
N GLY A 212 1.49 17.34 10.06
CA GLY A 212 1.18 18.14 11.25
C GLY A 212 -0.33 18.16 11.52
N GLU A 213 -0.73 18.07 12.76
CA GLU A 213 -2.14 17.99 13.15
C GLU A 213 -2.95 19.21 12.71
N ASP A 214 -2.36 20.41 12.71
CA ASP A 214 -3.01 21.64 12.23
C ASP A 214 -3.23 21.64 10.72
N ASN A 215 -2.47 20.84 9.98
CA ASN A 215 -2.45 20.83 8.53
C ASN A 215 -3.14 19.64 7.88
N VAL A 216 -3.74 18.72 8.64
CA VAL A 216 -4.35 17.49 8.09
C VAL A 216 -5.44 17.75 7.05
N LYS A 217 -6.12 18.91 7.11
CA LYS A 217 -7.17 19.30 6.16
C LYS A 217 -6.68 20.17 5.00
N SER A 218 -5.43 20.63 5.02
CA SER A 218 -4.89 21.58 4.05
C SER A 218 -4.90 21.00 2.62
N LYS A 219 -4.98 21.87 1.62
CA LYS A 219 -4.86 21.51 0.22
C LYS A 219 -3.47 20.89 -0.07
N SER A 220 -2.43 21.43 0.59
CA SER A 220 -1.06 20.94 0.48
C SER A 220 -0.94 19.50 0.99
N THR A 221 -1.43 19.20 2.19
CA THR A 221 -1.42 17.82 2.74
C THR A 221 -2.18 16.86 1.83
N LYS A 222 -3.34 17.24 1.31
CA LYS A 222 -4.11 16.40 0.37
C LYS A 222 -3.32 16.13 -0.93
N LYS A 223 -2.62 17.13 -1.48
CA LYS A 223 -1.77 16.98 -2.68
C LYS A 223 -0.59 16.05 -2.40
N ARG A 224 0.14 16.27 -1.30
CA ARG A 224 1.26 15.40 -0.86
C ARG A 224 0.82 13.95 -0.66
N LEU A 225 -0.32 13.74 0.01
CA LEU A 225 -0.86 12.40 0.26
C LEU A 225 -1.19 11.67 -1.05
N LYS A 226 -1.81 12.35 -2.02
CA LYS A 226 -2.08 11.74 -3.33
C LYS A 226 -0.81 11.36 -4.08
N LEU A 227 0.22 12.21 -4.05
CA LEU A 227 1.51 11.92 -4.66
C LEU A 227 2.20 10.74 -3.96
N TRP A 228 2.18 10.71 -2.64
CA TRP A 228 2.71 9.60 -1.86
C TRP A 228 1.98 8.28 -2.17
N LEU A 229 0.64 8.26 -2.20
CA LEU A 229 -0.13 7.06 -2.55
C LEU A 229 0.16 6.56 -3.98
N LYS A 230 0.47 7.45 -4.91
CA LYS A 230 0.95 7.06 -6.25
C LYS A 230 2.32 6.39 -6.19
N LYS A 231 3.23 6.89 -5.35
CA LYS A 231 4.58 6.31 -5.17
C LYS A 231 4.51 4.92 -4.52
N VAL A 232 3.80 4.78 -3.40
CA VAL A 232 3.68 3.48 -2.71
C VAL A 232 2.90 2.44 -3.50
N ASP A 233 2.14 2.86 -4.51
CA ASP A 233 1.48 2.01 -5.50
C ASP A 233 0.80 0.76 -4.94
N VAL A 234 -0.11 0.98 -4.00
CA VAL A 234 -0.86 -0.07 -3.30
C VAL A 234 -1.46 -1.13 -4.23
N LYS A 235 -1.88 -0.74 -5.44
CA LYS A 235 -2.52 -1.65 -6.41
C LYS A 235 -1.57 -2.65 -7.05
N SER A 236 -0.31 -2.29 -7.28
CA SER A 236 0.68 -3.22 -7.85
C SER A 236 1.34 -4.12 -6.79
N ARG A 237 1.22 -3.77 -5.51
CA ARG A 237 1.77 -4.52 -4.40
C ARG A 237 0.74 -5.50 -3.79
N SER A 238 -0.23 -5.90 -4.60
CA SER A 238 -1.32 -6.76 -4.15
C SER A 238 -0.95 -8.23 -4.19
N GLY A 239 -1.20 -8.91 -3.11
CA GLY A 239 -1.05 -10.35 -2.99
C GLY A 239 0.01 -10.75 -1.95
N LYS A 240 0.10 -12.06 -1.71
CA LYS A 240 1.07 -12.64 -0.78
C LYS A 240 2.49 -12.33 -1.26
N VAL A 241 3.29 -11.67 -0.44
CA VAL A 241 4.72 -11.51 -0.70
C VAL A 241 5.45 -12.83 -0.45
N ILE A 242 6.46 -13.12 -1.25
CA ILE A 242 7.29 -14.32 -1.13
C ILE A 242 8.65 -13.88 -0.59
N PRO A 243 9.07 -14.37 0.58
CA PRO A 243 10.40 -14.06 1.11
C PRO A 243 11.51 -14.52 0.16
N ILE A 244 12.50 -13.66 -0.03
CA ILE A 244 13.70 -13.95 -0.81
C ILE A 244 14.96 -13.61 -0.02
N THR A 245 16.08 -14.22 -0.39
CA THR A 245 17.40 -13.79 0.02
C THR A 245 18.11 -13.15 -1.16
N ILE A 246 18.89 -12.11 -0.88
CA ILE A 246 19.64 -11.33 -1.86
C ILE A 246 21.09 -11.36 -1.42
N LYS A 247 21.90 -12.16 -2.12
CA LYS A 247 23.33 -12.29 -1.84
C LYS A 247 24.09 -11.25 -2.64
N VAL A 248 24.87 -10.43 -1.96
CA VAL A 248 25.71 -9.38 -2.55
C VAL A 248 27.12 -9.52 -2.00
N GLY A 249 28.04 -10.03 -2.83
CA GLY A 249 29.37 -10.43 -2.37
C GLY A 249 29.26 -11.49 -1.26
N ASN A 250 29.85 -11.23 -0.11
CA ASN A 250 29.80 -12.07 1.09
C ASN A 250 28.63 -11.74 2.04
N ARG A 251 27.80 -10.75 1.72
CA ARG A 251 26.64 -10.34 2.53
C ARG A 251 25.37 -10.99 2.01
N THR A 252 24.45 -11.32 2.91
CA THR A 252 23.11 -11.81 2.58
C THR A 252 22.06 -10.88 3.18
N LEU A 253 21.22 -10.33 2.33
CA LEU A 253 20.13 -9.44 2.68
C LEU A 253 18.81 -10.18 2.58
N ASP A 254 17.83 -9.74 3.38
CA ASP A 254 16.46 -10.19 3.26
C ASP A 254 15.68 -9.30 2.29
N GLY A 255 14.77 -9.92 1.57
CA GLY A 255 13.86 -9.24 0.68
C GLY A 255 12.54 -9.98 0.51
N VAL A 256 11.66 -9.38 -0.26
CA VAL A 256 10.39 -9.99 -0.67
C VAL A 256 10.20 -9.83 -2.17
N CYS A 257 9.60 -10.81 -2.81
CA CYS A 257 9.13 -10.72 -4.18
C CYS A 257 7.60 -10.63 -4.19
N TYR A 258 7.05 -9.77 -5.04
CA TYR A 258 5.61 -9.60 -5.15
C TYR A 258 4.99 -10.67 -6.05
N ASN A 259 3.86 -11.20 -5.62
CA ASN A 259 3.12 -12.22 -6.37
C ASN A 259 2.36 -11.61 -7.58
N THR A 260 3.00 -10.70 -8.30
CA THR A 260 2.53 -10.11 -9.54
C THR A 260 2.83 -11.03 -10.73
N ALA A 261 2.26 -10.76 -11.89
CA ALA A 261 2.51 -11.57 -13.07
C ALA A 261 3.99 -11.57 -13.49
N ILE A 262 4.69 -10.44 -13.36
CA ILE A 262 6.13 -10.32 -13.66
C ILE A 262 6.95 -10.92 -12.53
N GLY A 263 6.64 -10.59 -11.28
CA GLY A 263 7.31 -11.14 -10.10
C GLY A 263 7.31 -12.68 -10.10
N LYS A 264 6.17 -13.31 -10.43
CA LYS A 264 6.08 -14.78 -10.59
C LYS A 264 7.03 -15.32 -11.64
N GLN A 265 7.12 -14.69 -12.80
CA GLN A 265 8.01 -15.13 -13.86
C GLN A 265 9.48 -14.96 -13.44
N MET A 266 9.82 -13.88 -12.76
CA MET A 266 11.17 -13.67 -12.26
C MET A 266 11.54 -14.72 -11.18
N MET A 267 10.64 -15.00 -10.24
CA MET A 267 10.87 -16.04 -9.22
C MET A 267 11.09 -17.44 -9.82
N GLN A 268 10.44 -17.75 -10.94
CA GLN A 268 10.69 -19.02 -11.66
C GLN A 268 12.11 -19.12 -12.25
N LYS A 269 12.83 -17.99 -12.33
CA LYS A 269 14.22 -17.93 -12.81
C LYS A 269 15.23 -17.91 -11.67
N PHE A 270 14.78 -17.95 -10.43
CA PHE A 270 15.65 -18.01 -9.27
C PHE A 270 16.26 -19.44 -9.10
N PRO A 271 17.54 -19.58 -8.73
CA PRO A 271 18.48 -18.49 -8.46
C PRO A 271 18.79 -17.66 -9.71
N LEU A 272 18.74 -16.34 -9.56
CA LEU A 272 19.06 -15.39 -10.61
C LEU A 272 20.24 -14.52 -10.17
N THR A 273 21.34 -14.60 -10.90
CA THR A 273 22.51 -13.76 -10.69
C THR A 273 22.58 -12.69 -11.76
N VAL A 274 22.81 -11.45 -11.34
CA VAL A 274 22.96 -10.28 -12.21
C VAL A 274 24.16 -9.47 -11.72
N THR A 275 25.08 -9.14 -12.61
CA THR A 275 26.09 -8.11 -12.34
C THR A 275 25.45 -6.75 -12.55
N MET A 276 25.55 -5.88 -11.55
CA MET A 276 24.89 -4.60 -11.52
C MET A 276 25.90 -3.49 -11.25
N ASP A 277 25.77 -2.41 -12.00
CA ASP A 277 26.60 -1.21 -11.88
C ASP A 277 25.82 -0.12 -11.15
N GLN A 278 26.54 0.65 -10.35
CA GLN A 278 26.02 1.79 -9.59
C GLN A 278 25.70 2.96 -10.52
N TYR A 279 24.55 3.59 -10.33
CA TYR A 279 24.17 4.77 -11.09
C TYR A 279 23.67 5.90 -10.17
N GLY A 280 24.40 7.01 -10.19
CA GLY A 280 23.99 8.27 -9.55
C GLY A 280 23.74 8.19 -8.05
N ASP A 281 24.45 7.34 -7.32
CA ASP A 281 24.21 7.05 -5.89
C ASP A 281 22.72 6.76 -5.57
N ARG A 282 21.98 6.24 -6.55
CA ARG A 282 20.52 6.01 -6.49
C ARG A 282 20.16 4.55 -6.59
N GLU A 283 20.70 3.84 -7.54
CA GLU A 283 20.43 2.43 -7.80
C GLU A 283 21.67 1.65 -8.26
N TYR A 284 21.58 0.33 -8.10
CA TYR A 284 22.37 -0.62 -8.87
C TYR A 284 21.48 -1.22 -9.95
N TYR A 285 21.92 -1.25 -11.20
CA TYR A 285 21.17 -1.83 -12.31
C TYR A 285 22.08 -2.71 -13.18
N GLY A 286 21.49 -3.72 -13.81
CA GLY A 286 22.23 -4.64 -14.67
C GLY A 286 21.34 -5.42 -15.61
N ASP A 287 21.94 -5.88 -16.71
CA ASP A 287 21.26 -6.63 -17.77
C ASP A 287 20.84 -8.02 -17.30
N VAL A 288 19.61 -8.39 -17.63
CA VAL A 288 19.11 -9.74 -17.41
C VAL A 288 19.36 -10.59 -18.66
N GLU A 289 20.06 -11.71 -18.46
CA GLU A 289 20.37 -12.67 -19.51
C GLU A 289 19.09 -13.04 -20.31
N LYS A 290 19.14 -13.06 -21.64
CA LYS A 290 17.98 -13.23 -22.54
C LYS A 290 17.07 -14.39 -22.13
N LYS A 291 17.63 -15.55 -21.78
CA LYS A 291 16.87 -16.75 -21.35
C LYS A 291 16.18 -16.61 -19.98
N LYS A 292 16.57 -15.61 -19.19
CA LYS A 292 16.02 -15.32 -17.85
C LYS A 292 14.99 -14.18 -17.85
N ARG A 293 14.79 -13.49 -18.98
CA ARG A 293 13.86 -12.36 -19.11
C ARG A 293 12.41 -12.81 -18.97
N PRO A 294 11.53 -12.00 -18.36
CA PRO A 294 10.09 -12.27 -18.32
C PRO A 294 9.48 -12.03 -19.71
N THR A 295 8.55 -12.90 -20.10
CA THR A 295 7.86 -12.81 -21.41
C THR A 295 6.62 -11.94 -21.37
N LYS A 296 5.97 -11.83 -20.20
CA LYS A 296 4.74 -11.05 -20.03
C LYS A 296 5.07 -9.57 -19.81
N LYS A 297 4.88 -8.78 -20.84
CA LYS A 297 5.14 -7.33 -20.80
C LYS A 297 4.10 -6.57 -19.95
N SER A 298 4.54 -5.48 -19.34
CA SER A 298 3.72 -4.50 -18.63
C SER A 298 4.27 -3.11 -18.89
N LYS A 299 3.38 -2.11 -18.89
CA LYS A 299 3.77 -0.73 -19.22
C LYS A 299 4.72 -0.08 -18.20
N GLY A 300 4.77 -0.60 -16.98
CA GLY A 300 5.63 -0.02 -15.91
C GLY A 300 5.22 1.40 -15.50
N LYS A 301 6.02 2.00 -14.62
CA LYS A 301 5.83 3.35 -14.06
C LYS A 301 7.15 4.09 -13.97
N LEU A 302 7.11 5.42 -14.00
CA LEU A 302 8.26 6.30 -13.81
C LEU A 302 8.44 6.68 -12.33
N VAL A 303 8.20 5.73 -11.41
CA VAL A 303 8.33 5.95 -9.96
C VAL A 303 8.89 4.72 -9.27
N PHE A 304 9.62 4.94 -8.20
CA PHE A 304 10.15 3.91 -7.31
C PHE A 304 10.11 4.40 -5.85
N VAL A 305 10.34 3.50 -4.92
CA VAL A 305 10.66 3.82 -3.52
C VAL A 305 11.93 3.08 -3.11
N ASN A 306 12.64 3.60 -2.10
CA ASN A 306 13.86 2.96 -1.61
C ASN A 306 13.59 1.51 -1.22
N GLY A 307 14.45 0.63 -1.68
CA GLY A 307 14.35 -0.82 -1.54
C GLY A 307 13.69 -1.52 -2.73
N ASP A 308 13.02 -0.84 -3.64
CA ASP A 308 12.37 -1.49 -4.77
C ASP A 308 13.36 -2.27 -5.62
N ILE A 309 12.99 -3.52 -5.91
CA ILE A 309 13.60 -4.37 -6.93
C ILE A 309 12.69 -4.29 -8.15
N THR A 310 13.24 -3.87 -9.27
CA THR A 310 12.44 -3.58 -10.46
C THR A 310 12.95 -4.32 -11.68
N TYR A 311 12.07 -4.41 -12.70
CA TYR A 311 12.41 -4.83 -14.06
C TYR A 311 11.97 -3.77 -15.06
N CYS A 312 12.87 -3.37 -15.94
CA CYS A 312 12.63 -2.48 -17.06
C CYS A 312 12.55 -3.28 -18.37
N PHE A 313 11.44 -3.17 -19.11
CA PHE A 313 11.26 -3.82 -20.40
C PHE A 313 11.82 -3.03 -21.58
N GLU A 314 12.20 -1.77 -21.35
CA GLU A 314 12.73 -0.92 -22.41
C GLU A 314 14.18 -1.29 -22.75
N ASN A 315 14.94 -1.75 -21.73
CA ASN A 315 16.33 -2.16 -21.88
C ASN A 315 16.64 -3.54 -21.26
N ASP A 316 15.62 -4.27 -20.81
CA ASP A 316 15.75 -5.62 -20.22
C ASP A 316 16.66 -5.71 -18.99
N THR A 317 16.67 -4.66 -18.15
CA THR A 317 17.47 -4.57 -16.93
C THR A 317 16.66 -4.84 -15.67
N MET A 318 17.35 -5.31 -14.64
CA MET A 318 16.88 -5.25 -13.24
C MET A 318 17.61 -4.13 -12.50
N ALA A 319 16.92 -3.51 -11.53
CA ALA A 319 17.54 -2.53 -10.65
C ALA A 319 17.10 -2.71 -9.20
N ILE A 320 17.98 -2.31 -8.27
CA ILE A 320 17.71 -2.13 -6.84
C ILE A 320 17.90 -0.65 -6.52
N PHE A 321 16.81 0.02 -6.15
CA PHE A 321 16.83 1.42 -5.73
C PHE A 321 17.12 1.49 -4.23
N TYR A 322 18.24 2.10 -3.82
CA TYR A 322 18.63 2.17 -2.42
C TYR A 322 18.64 3.56 -1.83
N ASN A 323 18.72 4.58 -2.68
CA ASN A 323 18.73 5.97 -2.23
C ASN A 323 17.82 6.82 -3.13
N GLN A 324 16.83 7.45 -2.53
CA GLN A 324 15.95 8.37 -3.23
C GLN A 324 16.60 9.77 -3.11
N SER A 325 17.26 10.22 -4.16
CA SER A 325 17.65 11.62 -4.29
C SER A 325 16.40 12.51 -4.37
N ASP A 326 16.56 13.80 -4.13
CA ASP A 326 15.44 14.75 -4.09
C ASP A 326 14.65 14.84 -5.42
N GLU A 327 15.21 14.30 -6.51
CA GLU A 327 14.54 14.18 -7.80
C GLU A 327 14.59 12.75 -8.36
N PRO A 328 13.63 11.90 -8.04
CA PRO A 328 13.56 10.55 -8.58
C PRO A 328 12.96 10.55 -9.99
N ASN A 329 13.52 11.27 -10.92
CA ASN A 329 13.05 11.28 -12.31
C ASN A 329 13.62 10.07 -13.06
N LEU A 330 12.80 9.00 -13.14
CA LEU A 330 13.12 7.92 -14.05
C LEU A 330 12.79 8.34 -15.49
N THR A 331 13.73 8.12 -16.38
CA THR A 331 13.53 8.30 -17.83
C THR A 331 12.85 7.09 -18.46
N MET A 332 13.06 5.90 -17.90
CA MET A 332 12.46 4.64 -18.32
C MET A 332 11.46 4.09 -17.31
N ARG A 333 10.47 3.35 -17.82
CA ARG A 333 9.41 2.78 -16.97
C ARG A 333 9.86 1.47 -16.35
N VAL A 334 9.73 1.37 -15.04
CA VAL A 334 10.08 0.18 -14.28
C VAL A 334 8.85 -0.52 -13.72
N ASN A 335 8.96 -1.84 -13.57
CA ASN A 335 7.96 -2.69 -12.94
C ASN A 335 8.51 -3.19 -11.61
N CYS A 336 7.95 -2.75 -10.50
CA CYS A 336 8.34 -3.23 -9.20
C CYS A 336 7.96 -4.70 -9.06
N ILE A 337 8.95 -5.57 -8.89
CA ILE A 337 8.81 -7.02 -8.76
C ILE A 337 9.05 -7.52 -7.34
N GLY A 338 9.69 -6.71 -6.51
CA GLY A 338 10.02 -7.07 -5.14
C GLY A 338 10.63 -5.90 -4.38
N ARG A 339 11.18 -6.18 -3.22
CA ARG A 339 11.81 -5.19 -2.38
C ARG A 339 12.86 -5.79 -1.46
N VAL A 340 13.96 -5.08 -1.25
CA VAL A 340 14.90 -5.32 -0.15
C VAL A 340 14.28 -4.88 1.15
N THR A 341 14.29 -5.74 2.19
CA THR A 341 13.73 -5.43 3.51
C THR A 341 14.81 -5.25 4.58
N SER A 342 16.05 -5.62 4.30
CA SER A 342 17.24 -5.29 5.10
C SER A 342 17.61 -3.81 5.00
N ASP A 343 18.56 -3.38 5.84
CA ASP A 343 19.11 -2.04 5.78
C ASP A 343 19.75 -1.76 4.40
N LEU A 344 19.38 -0.64 3.80
CA LEU A 344 19.86 -0.25 2.47
C LEU A 344 21.20 0.49 2.51
N SER A 345 21.70 0.87 3.69
CA SER A 345 23.02 1.53 3.83
C SER A 345 24.14 0.68 3.26
N VAL A 346 23.96 -0.65 3.28
CA VAL A 346 24.91 -1.61 2.71
C VAL A 346 25.26 -1.33 1.24
N PHE A 347 24.30 -0.81 0.47
CA PHE A 347 24.54 -0.47 -0.94
C PHE A 347 25.42 0.79 -1.14
N LYS A 348 25.52 1.65 -0.14
CA LYS A 348 26.41 2.82 -0.17
C LYS A 348 27.87 2.48 0.07
N GLU A 349 28.13 1.30 0.64
CA GLU A 349 29.46 0.80 0.99
C GLU A 349 30.05 -0.14 -0.09
N MET A 350 29.31 -0.35 -1.18
CA MET A 350 29.71 -1.24 -2.26
C MET A 350 30.42 -0.46 -3.36
N GLY A 351 31.29 -1.14 -4.11
CA GLY A 351 31.98 -0.57 -5.27
C GLY A 351 31.05 -0.31 -6.44
N ASP A 352 31.61 0.24 -7.51
CA ASP A 352 30.85 0.67 -8.70
C ASP A 352 30.12 -0.48 -9.40
N SER A 353 30.61 -1.72 -9.27
CA SER A 353 30.00 -2.91 -9.85
C SER A 353 29.95 -4.04 -8.84
N VAL A 354 28.80 -4.71 -8.74
CA VAL A 354 28.56 -5.81 -7.80
C VAL A 354 27.77 -6.95 -8.46
N THR A 355 28.08 -8.18 -8.07
CA THR A 355 27.27 -9.36 -8.48
C THR A 355 26.24 -9.68 -7.42
N ILE A 356 24.99 -9.69 -7.82
CA ILE A 356 23.82 -9.90 -6.95
C ILE A 356 23.10 -11.18 -7.33
N THR A 357 22.85 -12.06 -6.36
CA THR A 357 22.10 -13.30 -6.56
C THR A 357 20.82 -13.30 -5.74
N PHE A 358 19.69 -13.49 -6.41
CA PHE A 358 18.36 -13.57 -5.82
C PHE A 358 17.93 -15.02 -5.67
N ASN A 359 17.46 -15.43 -4.48
CA ASN A 359 16.97 -16.77 -4.18
C ASN A 359 15.64 -16.74 -3.45
N ILE A 360 14.81 -17.76 -3.60
CA ILE A 360 13.66 -17.97 -2.71
C ILE A 360 14.19 -18.33 -1.32
N LYS A 361 13.71 -17.64 -0.29
CA LYS A 361 14.04 -17.97 1.10
C LYS A 361 13.24 -19.22 1.49
N LYS A 362 13.97 -20.29 1.80
CA LYS A 362 13.41 -21.55 2.32
C LYS A 362 12.91 -21.41 3.75
#